data_bcd2864f8b86887553030192a9bc164b
#
_entry.id   bcd2864f8b86887553030192a9bc164b
#
_cell.length_a   1.000
_cell.length_b   1.000
_cell.length_c   1.000
_cell.angle_alpha   90.00
_cell.angle_beta   90.00
_cell.angle_gamma   90.00
#
_symmetry.space_group_name_H-M   'P 1'
#
loop_
_entity.id
_entity.type
_entity.pdbx_description
1 polymer ?
#
loop_
_entity_poly.entity_id
_entity_poly.type
_entity_poly.pdbx_seq_one_letter_code
_entity_poly.pdbx_strand_id
1 'polypeptide(L)'
;ISTGSSYSVDSLGIFTPKILNVDSLGPGEIGFFTASVKTVADCNVGDTITDDKRPTNSILEGFKPSIPVVFCGLFPSDTADFSDLKDALEKLSLNDSSFSFEAETSAALGFGFRCGFLGLLHMEIIRERLTREFNLELISTAPSVVYEIKKANGEIVKLHNPADLPDANNLDYIQEPWITA
;
A
#
# COMPACT_ATOMS: atom_id res chain seq x y z
N ILE A 1 7.66 -16.62 -4.84
CA ILE A 1 8.76 -17.16 -4.02
C ILE A 1 8.71 -16.58 -2.61
N SER A 2 8.48 -15.28 -2.43
CA SER A 2 8.56 -14.59 -1.14
C SER A 2 7.62 -15.16 -0.08
N THR A 3 6.41 -15.55 -0.48
CA THR A 3 5.35 -16.06 0.42
C THR A 3 5.38 -17.58 0.55
N GLY A 4 6.04 -18.31 -0.35
CA GLY A 4 6.00 -19.77 -0.43
C GLY A 4 4.64 -20.37 -0.80
N SER A 5 3.67 -19.53 -1.21
CA SER A 5 2.33 -19.99 -1.60
C SER A 5 2.35 -20.59 -2.99
N SER A 6 1.60 -21.70 -3.18
CA SER A 6 1.47 -22.41 -4.47
C SER A 6 0.03 -22.39 -4.95
N TYR A 7 -0.16 -22.06 -6.22
CA TYR A 7 -1.46 -21.98 -6.86
C TYR A 7 -1.42 -22.65 -8.24
N SER A 8 -2.56 -23.22 -8.66
CA SER A 8 -2.72 -23.74 -10.01
C SER A 8 -3.06 -22.59 -10.95
N VAL A 9 -2.33 -22.47 -12.06
CA VAL A 9 -2.65 -21.48 -13.10
C VAL A 9 -3.84 -21.97 -13.90
N ASP A 10 -4.91 -21.18 -13.93
CA ASP A 10 -6.15 -21.51 -14.65
C ASP A 10 -6.08 -21.04 -16.11
N SER A 11 -5.52 -19.84 -16.36
CA SER A 11 -5.33 -19.29 -17.69
C SER A 11 -4.10 -18.42 -17.77
N LEU A 12 -3.53 -18.34 -18.97
CA LEU A 12 -2.40 -17.50 -19.32
C LEU A 12 -2.74 -16.73 -20.60
N GLY A 13 -2.37 -15.45 -20.69
CA GLY A 13 -2.71 -14.66 -21.88
C GLY A 13 -1.96 -13.36 -22.00
N ILE A 14 -2.23 -12.67 -23.10
CA ILE A 14 -1.72 -11.34 -23.42
C ILE A 14 -2.87 -10.40 -23.79
N PHE A 15 -2.63 -9.09 -23.68
CA PHE A 15 -3.56 -8.06 -24.13
C PHE A 15 -3.13 -7.53 -25.52
N THR A 16 -3.99 -7.72 -26.57
CA THR A 16 -3.71 -7.36 -27.97
C THR A 16 -4.89 -6.70 -28.68
N PRO A 17 -5.36 -5.58 -28.44
CA PRO A 17 -6.10 -4.93 -27.36
C PRO A 17 -7.21 -5.78 -26.74
N LYS A 18 -7.57 -6.91 -27.33
CA LYS A 18 -8.44 -7.92 -26.72
C LYS A 18 -7.60 -8.97 -25.99
N ILE A 19 -8.18 -9.61 -25.01
CA ILE A 19 -7.56 -10.75 -24.32
C ILE A 19 -7.35 -11.89 -25.32
N LEU A 20 -6.12 -12.38 -25.41
CA LEU A 20 -5.75 -13.56 -26.17
C LEU A 20 -5.07 -14.56 -25.25
N ASN A 21 -5.66 -15.74 -25.10
CA ASN A 21 -5.03 -16.81 -24.32
C ASN A 21 -3.85 -17.40 -25.13
N VAL A 22 -2.77 -17.69 -24.40
CA VAL A 22 -1.55 -18.29 -24.94
C VAL A 22 -1.11 -19.45 -24.06
N ASP A 23 -0.39 -20.40 -24.64
CA ASP A 23 0.09 -21.58 -23.90
C ASP A 23 1.35 -21.29 -23.08
N SER A 24 2.12 -20.29 -23.46
CA SER A 24 3.37 -19.91 -22.78
C SER A 24 3.70 -18.44 -23.02
N LEU A 25 4.49 -17.85 -22.11
CA LEU A 25 5.17 -16.58 -22.26
C LEU A 25 6.67 -16.81 -22.33
N GLY A 26 7.33 -16.25 -23.34
CA GLY A 26 8.77 -16.31 -23.50
C GLY A 26 9.52 -15.22 -22.73
N PRO A 27 10.86 -15.28 -22.72
CA PRO A 27 11.69 -14.24 -22.12
C PRO A 27 11.44 -12.85 -22.73
N GLY A 28 11.16 -11.86 -21.85
CA GLY A 28 10.87 -10.48 -22.28
C GLY A 28 9.42 -10.23 -22.69
N GLU A 29 8.57 -11.24 -22.73
CA GLU A 29 7.15 -11.08 -23.00
C GLU A 29 6.38 -10.66 -21.74
N ILE A 30 5.34 -9.85 -21.94
CA ILE A 30 4.44 -9.37 -20.91
C ILE A 30 3.06 -9.98 -21.14
N GLY A 31 2.48 -10.55 -20.09
CA GLY A 31 1.16 -11.15 -20.14
C GLY A 31 0.47 -11.10 -18.77
N PHE A 32 -0.62 -11.84 -18.67
CA PHE A 32 -1.36 -12.04 -17.42
C PHE A 32 -1.60 -13.53 -17.20
N PHE A 33 -1.83 -13.90 -15.96
CA PHE A 33 -2.33 -15.23 -15.60
C PHE A 33 -3.42 -15.11 -14.54
N THR A 34 -4.26 -16.13 -14.46
CA THR A 34 -5.23 -16.30 -13.37
C THR A 34 -4.94 -17.60 -12.65
N ALA A 35 -5.04 -17.60 -11.33
CA ALA A 35 -4.64 -18.75 -10.51
C ALA A 35 -5.49 -18.90 -9.24
N SER A 36 -6.76 -18.44 -9.26
CA SER A 36 -7.71 -18.56 -8.14
C SER A 36 -7.13 -18.15 -6.77
N VAL A 37 -6.26 -17.14 -6.76
CA VAL A 37 -5.62 -16.61 -5.55
C VAL A 37 -6.68 -15.97 -4.66
N LYS A 38 -6.80 -16.44 -3.42
CA LYS A 38 -7.81 -15.96 -2.48
C LYS A 38 -7.31 -14.83 -1.59
N THR A 39 -6.00 -14.81 -1.33
CA THR A 39 -5.36 -13.86 -0.43
C THR A 39 -4.43 -12.96 -1.24
N VAL A 40 -4.73 -11.66 -1.30
CA VAL A 40 -3.92 -10.69 -2.07
C VAL A 40 -2.48 -10.60 -1.55
N ALA A 41 -2.30 -10.74 -0.24
CA ALA A 41 -0.98 -10.75 0.39
C ALA A 41 -0.06 -11.86 -0.12
N ASP A 42 -0.60 -12.89 -0.79
CA ASP A 42 0.19 -13.98 -1.39
C ASP A 42 0.79 -13.60 -2.75
N CYS A 43 0.40 -12.46 -3.33
CA CYS A 43 0.86 -11.97 -4.63
C CYS A 43 1.38 -10.55 -4.52
N ASN A 44 2.57 -10.39 -3.99
CA ASN A 44 3.20 -9.08 -3.87
C ASN A 44 3.75 -8.61 -5.22
N VAL A 45 3.63 -7.31 -5.48
CA VAL A 45 4.26 -6.69 -6.66
C VAL A 45 5.78 -6.82 -6.58
N GLY A 46 6.39 -7.30 -7.67
CA GLY A 46 7.82 -7.55 -7.72
C GLY A 46 8.27 -8.93 -7.25
N ASP A 47 7.32 -9.81 -6.86
CA ASP A 47 7.67 -11.18 -6.50
C ASP A 47 8.03 -12.02 -7.73
N THR A 48 8.85 -13.04 -7.52
CA THR A 48 9.25 -14.00 -8.55
C THR A 48 8.38 -15.24 -8.48
N ILE A 49 7.78 -15.62 -9.62
CA ILE A 49 6.98 -16.83 -9.78
C ILE A 49 7.86 -17.93 -10.34
N THR A 50 7.70 -19.14 -9.81
CA THR A 50 8.46 -20.30 -10.24
C THR A 50 7.57 -21.54 -10.35
N ASP A 51 8.05 -22.56 -11.06
CA ASP A 51 7.37 -23.86 -11.16
C ASP A 51 7.51 -24.64 -9.84
N ASP A 52 6.40 -25.13 -9.30
CA ASP A 52 6.37 -25.91 -8.05
C ASP A 52 7.20 -27.20 -8.13
N LYS A 53 7.26 -27.84 -9.31
CA LYS A 53 8.03 -29.08 -9.50
C LYS A 53 9.53 -28.84 -9.74
N ARG A 54 9.90 -27.67 -10.20
CA ARG A 54 11.28 -27.26 -10.50
C ARG A 54 11.53 -25.84 -10.01
N PRO A 55 11.44 -25.61 -8.70
CA PRO A 55 11.58 -24.27 -8.15
C PRO A 55 12.99 -23.71 -8.39
N THR A 56 13.05 -22.41 -8.70
CA THR A 56 14.32 -21.68 -8.68
C THR A 56 14.62 -21.22 -7.26
N ASN A 57 15.91 -21.19 -6.91
CA ASN A 57 16.37 -20.67 -5.63
C ASN A 57 16.79 -19.17 -5.71
N SER A 58 16.76 -18.59 -6.91
CA SER A 58 17.15 -17.20 -7.12
C SER A 58 15.93 -16.34 -7.43
N ILE A 59 15.80 -15.24 -6.71
CA ILE A 59 14.81 -14.19 -6.97
C ILE A 59 15.33 -13.31 -8.11
N LEU A 60 14.46 -12.91 -9.02
CA LEU A 60 14.80 -11.92 -10.05
C LEU A 60 14.94 -10.55 -9.40
N GLU A 61 16.14 -9.97 -9.53
CA GLU A 61 16.44 -8.65 -8.97
C GLU A 61 15.86 -7.54 -9.87
N GLY A 62 15.64 -6.37 -9.29
CA GLY A 62 15.27 -5.15 -10.02
C GLY A 62 13.90 -4.57 -9.67
N PHE A 63 13.04 -5.33 -9.02
CA PHE A 63 11.76 -4.82 -8.53
C PHE A 63 11.90 -4.37 -7.07
N LYS A 64 11.62 -3.09 -6.83
CA LYS A 64 11.57 -2.53 -5.48
C LYS A 64 10.12 -2.27 -5.11
N PRO A 65 9.71 -2.55 -3.87
CA PRO A 65 8.38 -2.16 -3.42
C PRO A 65 8.23 -0.64 -3.49
N SER A 66 7.05 -0.19 -3.86
CA SER A 66 6.70 1.23 -3.81
C SER A 66 6.67 1.68 -2.35
N ILE A 67 7.39 2.75 -2.04
CA ILE A 67 7.45 3.32 -0.68
C ILE A 67 6.59 4.58 -0.67
N PRO A 68 5.54 4.65 0.15
CA PRO A 68 4.76 5.86 0.33
C PRO A 68 5.61 7.00 0.89
N VAL A 69 5.39 8.21 0.38
CA VAL A 69 6.10 9.43 0.81
C VAL A 69 5.17 10.50 1.38
N VAL A 70 3.87 10.38 1.14
CA VAL A 70 2.83 11.28 1.68
C VAL A 70 1.86 10.46 2.51
N PHE A 71 1.58 10.92 3.71
CA PHE A 71 0.64 10.25 4.62
C PHE A 71 -0.47 11.22 5.02
N CYS A 72 -1.70 10.72 5.05
CA CYS A 72 -2.82 11.45 5.66
C CYS A 72 -3.79 10.48 6.33
N GLY A 73 -4.51 10.97 7.33
CA GLY A 73 -5.64 10.26 7.92
C GLY A 73 -6.88 10.45 7.04
N LEU A 74 -7.59 9.37 6.76
CA LEU A 74 -8.91 9.38 6.13
C LEU A 74 -9.92 8.91 7.17
N PHE A 75 -10.90 9.75 7.45
CA PHE A 75 -11.95 9.51 8.42
C PHE A 75 -13.31 9.65 7.74
N PRO A 76 -14.27 8.73 7.99
CA PRO A 76 -15.60 8.90 7.47
C PRO A 76 -16.30 10.08 8.18
N SER A 77 -17.13 10.83 7.46
CA SER A 77 -17.93 11.93 8.04
C SER A 77 -18.96 11.39 9.04
N ASP A 78 -19.52 10.21 8.78
CA ASP A 78 -20.34 9.45 9.72
C ASP A 78 -19.55 8.26 10.24
N THR A 79 -19.49 8.10 11.57
CA THR A 79 -18.80 6.98 12.22
C THR A 79 -19.41 5.61 11.86
N ALA A 80 -20.66 5.56 11.42
CA ALA A 80 -21.31 4.34 10.93
C ALA A 80 -20.62 3.80 9.67
N ASP A 81 -20.03 4.66 8.83
CA ASP A 81 -19.39 4.30 7.56
C ASP A 81 -17.96 3.76 7.72
N PHE A 82 -17.46 3.58 8.95
CA PHE A 82 -16.10 3.06 9.18
C PHE A 82 -15.86 1.69 8.55
N SER A 83 -16.85 0.78 8.65
CA SER A 83 -16.77 -0.54 8.04
C SER A 83 -16.74 -0.46 6.53
N ASP A 84 -17.55 0.41 5.95
CA ASP A 84 -17.63 0.62 4.50
C ASP A 84 -16.35 1.26 3.95
N LEU A 85 -15.75 2.17 4.71
CA LEU A 85 -14.44 2.75 4.38
C LEU A 85 -13.34 1.67 4.37
N LYS A 86 -13.33 0.77 5.36
CA LYS A 86 -12.39 -0.34 5.41
C LYS A 86 -12.52 -1.22 4.17
N ASP A 87 -13.73 -1.67 3.87
CA ASP A 87 -14.02 -2.53 2.72
C ASP A 87 -13.65 -1.87 1.39
N ALA A 88 -13.87 -0.56 1.28
CA ALA A 88 -13.50 0.22 0.11
C ALA A 88 -11.98 0.32 -0.06
N LEU A 89 -11.23 0.58 1.02
CA LEU A 89 -9.77 0.61 0.99
C LEU A 89 -9.19 -0.76 0.62
N GLU A 90 -9.72 -1.85 1.20
CA GLU A 90 -9.32 -3.21 0.84
C GLU A 90 -9.56 -3.50 -0.66
N LYS A 91 -10.73 -3.12 -1.19
CA LYS A 91 -11.03 -3.29 -2.62
C LYS A 91 -10.16 -2.44 -3.53
N LEU A 92 -9.85 -1.21 -3.14
CA LEU A 92 -8.94 -0.35 -3.91
C LEU A 92 -7.52 -0.91 -3.92
N SER A 93 -7.04 -1.47 -2.81
CA SER A 93 -5.69 -2.05 -2.72
C SER A 93 -5.50 -3.27 -3.64
N LEU A 94 -6.58 -3.94 -4.06
CA LEU A 94 -6.52 -4.99 -5.08
C LEU A 94 -6.07 -4.48 -6.45
N ASN A 95 -6.42 -3.23 -6.77
CA ASN A 95 -6.10 -2.61 -8.05
C ASN A 95 -4.87 -1.71 -7.99
N ASP A 96 -4.54 -1.23 -6.80
CA ASP A 96 -3.44 -0.32 -6.56
C ASP A 96 -2.67 -0.73 -5.31
N SER A 97 -1.61 -1.50 -5.51
CA SER A 97 -0.74 -1.97 -4.44
C SER A 97 0.27 -0.93 -3.96
N SER A 98 0.23 0.28 -4.51
CA SER A 98 1.19 1.35 -4.22
C SER A 98 0.77 2.24 -3.04
N PHE A 99 -0.47 2.14 -2.56
CA PHE A 99 -0.87 2.78 -1.32
C PHE A 99 -0.96 1.77 -0.17
N SER A 100 -0.71 2.26 1.03
CA SER A 100 -0.83 1.49 2.27
C SER A 100 -1.87 2.13 3.18
N PHE A 101 -2.50 1.35 4.03
CA PHE A 101 -3.41 1.88 5.04
C PHE A 101 -3.33 1.05 6.33
N GLU A 102 -3.50 1.72 7.45
CA GLU A 102 -3.55 1.14 8.79
C GLU A 102 -4.62 1.84 9.61
N ALA A 103 -5.22 1.14 10.56
CA ALA A 103 -6.25 1.73 11.42
C ALA A 103 -5.65 2.85 12.27
N GLU A 104 -6.34 3.98 12.32
CA GLU A 104 -5.97 5.15 13.12
C GLU A 104 -7.17 5.62 13.95
N THR A 105 -6.89 6.15 15.13
CA THR A 105 -7.92 6.74 16.00
C THR A 105 -7.54 8.18 16.28
N SER A 106 -8.47 9.09 16.01
CA SER A 106 -8.36 10.51 16.34
C SER A 106 -9.30 10.86 17.47
N ALA A 107 -8.83 11.62 18.46
CA ALA A 107 -9.68 12.10 19.54
C ALA A 107 -10.82 13.03 19.06
N ALA A 108 -10.61 13.72 17.94
CA ALA A 108 -11.58 14.64 17.36
C ALA A 108 -12.48 13.99 16.30
N LEU A 109 -11.95 13.06 15.50
CA LEU A 109 -12.60 12.49 14.31
C LEU A 109 -13.05 11.03 14.50
N GLY A 110 -12.69 10.41 15.62
CA GLY A 110 -13.02 9.01 15.89
C GLY A 110 -12.12 8.02 15.16
N PHE A 111 -12.71 6.94 14.65
CA PHE A 111 -11.99 5.87 13.96
C PHE A 111 -11.86 6.16 12.47
N GLY A 112 -10.68 5.92 11.94
CA GLY A 112 -10.35 6.09 10.53
C GLY A 112 -9.14 5.26 10.14
N PHE A 113 -8.50 5.65 9.04
CA PHE A 113 -7.31 4.98 8.53
C PHE A 113 -6.23 6.00 8.21
N ARG A 114 -5.01 5.72 8.65
CA ARG A 114 -3.81 6.39 8.17
C ARG A 114 -3.41 5.74 6.86
N CYS A 115 -3.38 6.53 5.80
CA CYS A 115 -3.07 6.08 4.46
C CYS A 115 -1.74 6.69 3.98
N GLY A 116 -0.92 5.87 3.33
CA GLY A 116 0.34 6.27 2.72
C GLY A 116 0.25 6.22 1.20
N PHE A 117 0.71 7.27 0.52
CA PHE A 117 0.59 7.49 -0.92
C PHE A 117 1.94 7.81 -1.55
N LEU A 118 2.09 7.57 -2.86
CA LEU A 118 3.29 7.92 -3.63
C LEU A 118 3.49 9.44 -3.81
N GLY A 119 2.44 10.23 -3.59
CA GLY A 119 2.47 11.68 -3.71
C GLY A 119 1.08 12.29 -3.56
N LEU A 120 0.99 13.63 -3.61
CA LEU A 120 -0.27 14.36 -3.43
C LEU A 120 -1.32 14.02 -4.50
N LEU A 121 -0.91 13.91 -5.76
CA LEU A 121 -1.82 13.54 -6.84
C LEU A 121 -2.39 12.14 -6.64
N HIS A 122 -1.56 11.19 -6.23
CA HIS A 122 -2.02 9.83 -5.92
C HIS A 122 -3.05 9.85 -4.77
N MET A 123 -2.79 10.61 -3.72
CA MET A 123 -3.73 10.80 -2.61
C MET A 123 -5.08 11.35 -3.09
N GLU A 124 -5.06 12.38 -3.95
CA GLU A 124 -6.28 12.97 -4.49
C GLU A 124 -7.08 11.98 -5.34
N ILE A 125 -6.40 11.19 -6.18
CA ILE A 125 -7.04 10.16 -7.01
C ILE A 125 -7.73 9.10 -6.12
N ILE A 126 -7.05 8.58 -5.12
CA ILE A 126 -7.63 7.56 -4.22
C ILE A 126 -8.81 8.15 -3.46
N ARG A 127 -8.69 9.38 -2.93
CA ARG A 127 -9.80 10.06 -2.24
C ARG A 127 -11.01 10.24 -3.16
N GLU A 128 -10.79 10.70 -4.39
CA GLU A 128 -11.86 10.89 -5.36
C GLU A 128 -12.53 9.57 -5.74
N ARG A 129 -11.76 8.49 -5.89
CA ARG A 129 -12.31 7.16 -6.13
C ARG A 129 -13.16 6.66 -4.96
N LEU A 130 -12.71 6.83 -3.71
CA LEU A 130 -13.49 6.48 -2.53
C LEU A 130 -14.83 7.23 -2.50
N THR A 131 -14.83 8.50 -2.84
CA THR A 131 -16.06 9.30 -2.88
C THR A 131 -16.99 8.89 -4.04
N ARG A 132 -16.45 8.69 -5.25
CA ARG A 132 -17.28 8.43 -6.43
C ARG A 132 -17.69 6.98 -6.60
N GLU A 133 -16.78 6.03 -6.34
CA GLU A 133 -17.04 4.61 -6.57
C GLU A 133 -17.77 3.95 -5.37
N PHE A 134 -17.48 4.44 -4.16
CA PHE A 134 -18.01 3.86 -2.92
C PHE A 134 -19.01 4.79 -2.18
N ASN A 135 -19.24 5.99 -2.73
CA ASN A 135 -20.18 6.98 -2.16
C ASN A 135 -19.87 7.34 -0.69
N LEU A 136 -18.59 7.44 -0.35
CA LEU A 136 -18.14 7.76 1.00
C LEU A 136 -17.84 9.26 1.12
N GLU A 137 -18.41 9.91 2.14
CA GLU A 137 -18.02 11.25 2.54
C GLU A 137 -16.85 11.18 3.52
N LEU A 138 -15.70 11.76 3.13
CA LEU A 138 -14.46 11.61 3.86
C LEU A 138 -13.90 12.94 4.34
N ILE A 139 -13.42 12.95 5.58
CA ILE A 139 -12.58 14.00 6.13
C ILE A 139 -11.13 13.53 6.00
N SER A 140 -10.30 14.31 5.32
CA SER A 140 -8.86 14.05 5.23
C SER A 140 -8.09 15.02 6.11
N THR A 141 -7.12 14.51 6.86
CA THR A 141 -6.18 15.35 7.61
C THR A 141 -5.17 16.02 6.65
N ALA A 142 -4.48 17.05 7.12
CA ALA A 142 -3.39 17.63 6.34
C ALA A 142 -2.33 16.55 6.04
N PRO A 143 -1.80 16.49 4.80
CA PRO A 143 -0.73 15.58 4.46
C PRO A 143 0.48 15.76 5.38
N SER A 144 1.05 14.65 5.83
CA SER A 144 2.21 14.63 6.71
C SER A 144 3.28 13.67 6.18
N VAL A 145 4.49 13.84 6.67
CA VAL A 145 5.62 12.92 6.43
C VAL A 145 5.91 12.14 7.72
N VAL A 146 6.64 11.05 7.61
CA VAL A 146 7.14 10.34 8.78
C VAL A 146 8.41 11.02 9.25
N TYR A 147 8.43 11.45 10.51
CA TYR A 147 9.61 12.02 11.13
C TYR A 147 10.44 10.92 11.82
N GLU A 148 11.73 11.05 11.78
CA GLU A 148 12.64 10.24 12.58
C GLU A 148 13.13 11.05 13.78
N ILE A 149 12.89 10.52 14.98
CA ILE A 149 13.24 11.19 16.24
C ILE A 149 14.35 10.40 16.92
N LYS A 150 15.41 11.09 17.28
CA LYS A 150 16.39 10.53 18.21
C LYS A 150 16.13 11.08 19.60
N LYS A 151 15.88 10.18 20.55
CA LYS A 151 15.72 10.49 21.96
C LYS A 151 17.08 10.73 22.62
N ALA A 152 17.10 11.45 23.75
CA ALA A 152 18.31 11.73 24.54
C ALA A 152 19.02 10.45 25.01
N ASN A 153 18.31 9.31 25.13
CA ASN A 153 18.88 8.01 25.46
C ASN A 153 19.54 7.28 24.27
N GLY A 154 19.55 7.90 23.08
CA GLY A 154 20.11 7.35 21.85
C GLY A 154 19.17 6.48 21.03
N GLU A 155 17.94 6.23 21.48
CA GLU A 155 16.92 5.47 20.78
C GLU A 155 16.38 6.27 19.59
N ILE A 156 16.30 5.63 18.41
CA ILE A 156 15.71 6.21 17.20
C ILE A 156 14.29 5.66 17.02
N VAL A 157 13.31 6.54 16.95
CA VAL A 157 11.89 6.22 16.80
C VAL A 157 11.32 6.93 15.58
N LYS A 158 10.54 6.22 14.79
CA LYS A 158 9.77 6.83 13.68
C LYS A 158 8.45 7.36 14.23
N LEU A 159 8.23 8.65 14.07
CA LEU A 159 7.01 9.34 14.47
C LEU A 159 6.05 9.39 13.28
N HIS A 160 4.95 8.68 13.41
CA HIS A 160 3.89 8.65 12.42
C HIS A 160 2.77 9.65 12.75
N ASN A 161 2.52 9.90 14.01
CA ASN A 161 1.49 10.82 14.48
C ASN A 161 2.13 11.94 15.32
N PRO A 162 1.88 13.22 14.99
CA PRO A 162 2.39 14.34 15.82
C PRO A 162 1.95 14.29 17.29
N ALA A 163 0.83 13.64 17.59
CA ALA A 163 0.35 13.48 18.96
C ALA A 163 1.26 12.59 19.83
N ASP A 164 2.06 11.73 19.20
CA ASP A 164 3.00 10.82 19.89
C ASP A 164 4.37 11.45 20.10
N LEU A 165 4.52 12.77 19.83
CA LEU A 165 5.78 13.48 20.00
C LEU A 165 6.19 13.44 21.50
N PRO A 166 7.38 12.89 21.82
CA PRO A 166 7.89 12.89 23.18
C PRO A 166 8.15 14.31 23.71
N ASP A 167 8.20 14.45 25.04
CA ASP A 167 8.56 15.72 25.65
C ASP A 167 9.88 16.27 25.10
N ALA A 168 9.92 17.58 24.85
CA ALA A 168 11.06 18.27 24.25
C ALA A 168 12.40 18.03 25.02
N ASN A 169 12.34 17.79 26.33
CA ASN A 169 13.50 17.50 27.15
C ASN A 169 14.13 16.13 26.87
N ASN A 170 13.41 15.21 26.22
CA ASN A 170 13.85 13.87 25.86
C ASN A 170 14.28 13.74 24.40
N LEU A 171 14.35 14.85 23.67
CA LEU A 171 14.69 14.88 22.23
C LEU A 171 16.14 15.32 22.04
N ASP A 172 16.90 14.59 21.23
CA ASP A 172 18.21 15.01 20.73
C ASP A 172 18.05 15.78 19.41
N TYR A 173 17.36 15.16 18.43
CA TYR A 173 16.99 15.78 17.18
C TYR A 173 15.75 15.15 16.54
N ILE A 174 15.14 15.91 15.60
CA ILE A 174 14.07 15.44 14.73
C ILE A 174 14.55 15.60 13.27
N GLN A 175 14.37 14.55 12.48
CA GLN A 175 14.66 14.55 11.04
C GLN A 175 13.40 14.30 10.24
N GLU A 176 13.30 14.97 9.10
CA GLU A 176 12.28 14.71 8.08
C GLU A 176 12.93 14.17 6.80
N PRO A 177 12.22 13.36 5.99
CA PRO A 177 12.75 12.89 4.72
C PRO A 177 12.94 14.07 3.77
N TRP A 178 14.14 14.18 3.19
CA TRP A 178 14.45 15.17 2.16
C TRP A 178 14.33 14.51 0.79
N ILE A 179 13.57 15.13 -0.11
CA ILE A 179 13.37 14.66 -1.49
C ILE A 179 14.03 15.67 -2.43
N THR A 180 14.90 15.16 -3.32
CA THR A 180 15.40 15.93 -4.46
C THR A 180 14.58 15.51 -5.68
N ALA A 181 13.89 16.47 -6.32
CA ALA A 181 13.10 16.26 -7.54
C ALA A 181 13.92 16.63 -8.78
#